data_aa5a9a0370e75e57d74f23fcad9905e5
#
_entry.id   aa5a9a0370e75e57d74f23fcad9905e5
#
_cell.length_a   1.000
_cell.length_b   1.000
_cell.length_c   1.000
_cell.angle_alpha   90.00
_cell.angle_beta   90.00
_cell.angle_gamma   90.00
#
_symmetry.space_group_name_H-M   'P 1'
#
loop_
_entity.id
_entity.type
_entity.pdbx_description
1 polymer ?
#
loop_
_entity_poly.entity_id
_entity_poly.type
_entity_poly.pdbx_seq_one_letter_code
_entity_poly.pdbx_strand_id
1 'polypeptide(L)'
;MFLWKRYDFFRKFAFNSPAADLARKIMRSKSIIFYYDLILSKEPGTTSPTPWHYDEAYWPVFGTQICNLWTALDSIPKETALRFIRGSHRLETDYRAVGFGPQIEYSGQNNPVPPDWDSDPGDHEIVYASLEPGDCLIINLRTHHSAPGNPPHGGRRRALATHWLGDDARYNNKPWECDPNERGENLQHGGSMECETFRRVR
;
A
#
# COMPACT_ATOMS: atom_id res chain seq x y z
N MET A 1 8.88 8.05 -3.42
CA MET A 1 8.05 8.30 -2.24
C MET A 1 8.05 9.78 -1.88
N PHE A 2 7.04 10.27 -1.18
CA PHE A 2 6.87 11.66 -0.76
C PHE A 2 6.86 12.68 -1.91
N LEU A 3 6.16 12.36 -2.99
CA LEU A 3 6.00 13.23 -4.15
C LEU A 3 5.31 14.55 -3.78
N TRP A 4 4.39 14.51 -2.82
CA TRP A 4 3.68 15.67 -2.31
C TRP A 4 4.60 16.74 -1.69
N LYS A 5 5.78 16.33 -1.17
CA LYS A 5 6.79 17.28 -0.66
C LYS A 5 7.52 18.01 -1.80
N ARG A 6 7.60 17.40 -2.98
CA ARG A 6 8.43 17.84 -4.11
C ARG A 6 7.64 18.54 -5.20
N TYR A 7 6.36 18.18 -5.38
CA TYR A 7 5.55 18.63 -6.51
C TYR A 7 4.18 19.11 -6.07
N ASP A 8 3.80 20.32 -6.45
CA ASP A 8 2.53 20.96 -6.09
C ASP A 8 1.30 20.16 -6.54
N PHE A 9 1.37 19.47 -7.68
CA PHE A 9 0.29 18.61 -8.16
C PHE A 9 -0.05 17.52 -7.14
N PHE A 10 0.94 16.77 -6.66
CA PHE A 10 0.73 15.71 -5.66
C PHE A 10 0.32 16.28 -4.30
N ARG A 11 0.85 17.44 -3.93
CA ARG A 11 0.39 18.17 -2.74
C ARG A 11 -1.09 18.53 -2.82
N LYS A 12 -1.54 19.08 -3.96
CA LYS A 12 -2.96 19.40 -4.19
C LYS A 12 -3.81 18.12 -4.18
N PHE A 13 -3.34 17.04 -4.77
CA PHE A 13 -4.03 15.76 -4.73
C PHE A 13 -4.21 15.30 -3.29
N ALA A 14 -3.14 15.23 -2.49
CA ALA A 14 -3.17 14.76 -1.11
C ALA A 14 -4.10 15.59 -0.20
N PHE A 15 -4.07 16.93 -0.31
CA PHE A 15 -4.73 17.81 0.66
C PHE A 15 -6.03 18.44 0.17
N ASN A 16 -6.29 18.48 -1.13
CA ASN A 16 -7.43 19.20 -1.72
C ASN A 16 -8.36 18.32 -2.57
N SER A 17 -7.97 17.08 -2.91
CA SER A 17 -8.84 16.16 -3.65
C SER A 17 -9.84 15.45 -2.73
N PRO A 18 -10.84 14.74 -3.30
CA PRO A 18 -11.76 13.90 -2.54
C PRO A 18 -11.12 12.67 -1.89
N ALA A 19 -9.85 12.33 -2.18
CA ALA A 19 -9.17 11.12 -1.74
C ALA A 19 -9.16 10.97 -0.20
N ALA A 20 -8.86 12.07 0.52
CA ALA A 20 -8.88 12.08 1.98
C ALA A 20 -10.29 11.77 2.55
N ASP A 21 -11.34 12.37 1.98
CA ASP A 21 -12.72 12.13 2.42
C ASP A 21 -13.18 10.71 2.10
N LEU A 22 -12.76 10.17 0.95
CA LEU A 22 -13.04 8.79 0.58
C LEU A 22 -12.38 7.80 1.54
N ALA A 23 -11.08 7.97 1.81
CA ALA A 23 -10.33 7.15 2.78
C ALA A 23 -10.97 7.23 4.17
N ARG A 24 -11.27 8.43 4.65
CA ARG A 24 -11.91 8.66 5.94
C ARG A 24 -13.25 7.95 6.08
N LYS A 25 -14.12 8.05 5.05
CA LYS A 25 -15.43 7.40 5.04
C LYS A 25 -15.34 5.88 5.07
N ILE A 26 -14.47 5.30 4.25
CA ILE A 26 -14.28 3.83 4.17
C ILE A 26 -13.75 3.28 5.51
N MET A 27 -12.78 3.96 6.10
CA MET A 27 -12.21 3.57 7.40
C MET A 27 -13.13 3.92 8.57
N ARG A 28 -14.23 4.66 8.35
CA ARG A 28 -15.13 5.17 9.40
C ARG A 28 -14.37 5.95 10.48
N SER A 29 -13.38 6.72 10.05
CA SER A 29 -12.54 7.53 10.93
C SER A 29 -13.10 8.93 11.09
N LYS A 30 -12.87 9.57 12.23
CA LYS A 30 -13.25 10.96 12.48
C LYS A 30 -12.25 11.93 11.87
N SER A 31 -10.98 11.57 11.91
CA SER A 31 -9.88 12.34 11.31
C SER A 31 -9.07 11.48 10.35
N ILE A 32 -8.24 12.11 9.54
CA ILE A 32 -7.38 11.44 8.57
C ILE A 32 -6.01 12.12 8.51
N ILE A 33 -4.97 11.31 8.55
CA ILE A 33 -3.58 11.71 8.35
C ILE A 33 -3.12 11.20 6.98
N PHE A 34 -2.47 12.06 6.22
CA PHE A 34 -1.77 11.66 5.01
C PHE A 34 -0.40 11.10 5.39
N TYR A 35 -0.16 9.85 5.02
CA TYR A 35 1.07 9.16 5.38
C TYR A 35 2.17 9.41 4.34
N TYR A 36 2.01 8.88 3.15
CA TYR A 36 2.90 9.17 2.02
C TYR A 36 2.26 8.79 0.69
N ASP A 37 2.95 9.14 -0.40
CA ASP A 37 2.59 8.80 -1.77
C ASP A 37 3.78 8.28 -2.57
N LEU A 38 3.46 7.49 -3.60
CA LEU A 38 4.43 7.07 -4.60
C LEU A 38 3.74 6.76 -5.92
N ILE A 39 4.50 6.89 -7.02
CA ILE A 39 4.12 6.34 -8.32
C ILE A 39 4.71 4.93 -8.44
N LEU A 40 3.85 4.00 -8.81
CA LEU A 40 4.20 2.64 -9.19
C LEU A 40 4.11 2.53 -10.71
N SER A 41 5.17 2.05 -11.36
CA SER A 41 5.20 1.88 -12.82
C SER A 41 5.73 0.49 -13.18
N LYS A 42 5.02 -0.19 -14.08
CA LYS A 42 5.53 -1.36 -14.80
C LYS A 42 5.51 -1.04 -16.29
N GLU A 43 6.69 -0.88 -16.85
CA GLU A 43 6.87 -0.66 -18.29
C GLU A 43 6.53 -1.94 -19.09
N PRO A 44 6.13 -1.82 -20.37
CA PRO A 44 6.00 -2.98 -21.24
C PRO A 44 7.26 -3.84 -21.22
N GLY A 45 7.10 -5.17 -21.12
CA GLY A 45 8.21 -6.11 -21.00
C GLY A 45 8.79 -6.29 -19.60
N THR A 46 8.27 -5.62 -18.58
CA THR A 46 8.64 -5.89 -17.19
C THR A 46 8.16 -7.29 -16.78
N THR A 47 9.05 -8.27 -16.76
CA THR A 47 8.70 -9.66 -16.46
C THR A 47 8.54 -9.94 -14.97
N SER A 48 9.20 -9.15 -14.10
CA SER A 48 9.17 -9.36 -12.65
C SER A 48 7.79 -9.10 -12.06
N PRO A 49 7.15 -10.09 -11.42
CA PRO A 49 5.93 -9.88 -10.67
C PRO A 49 6.22 -9.09 -9.39
N THR A 50 5.19 -8.49 -8.83
CA THR A 50 5.19 -8.09 -7.42
C THR A 50 4.73 -9.31 -6.62
N PRO A 51 5.54 -9.84 -5.69
CA PRO A 51 5.20 -11.03 -4.94
C PRO A 51 3.97 -10.81 -4.05
N TRP A 52 3.35 -11.88 -3.59
CA TRP A 52 2.30 -11.82 -2.58
C TRP A 52 2.83 -11.21 -1.28
N HIS A 53 2.17 -10.16 -0.80
CA HIS A 53 2.54 -9.43 0.41
C HIS A 53 1.33 -8.67 0.97
N TYR A 54 1.47 -8.08 2.13
CA TYR A 54 0.57 -7.08 2.68
C TYR A 54 1.38 -5.92 3.27
N ASP A 55 0.83 -4.72 3.23
CA ASP A 55 1.58 -3.48 3.50
C ASP A 55 2.06 -3.35 4.94
N GLU A 56 1.31 -3.86 5.94
CA GLU A 56 1.69 -3.74 7.36
C GLU A 56 3.05 -4.36 7.69
N ALA A 57 3.48 -5.38 6.96
CA ALA A 57 4.79 -5.99 7.15
C ALA A 57 5.93 -4.99 7.00
N TYR A 58 5.75 -3.99 6.14
CA TYR A 58 6.76 -2.98 5.79
C TYR A 58 6.68 -1.74 6.66
N TRP A 59 5.51 -1.37 7.18
CA TRP A 59 5.26 -0.06 7.76
C TRP A 59 5.48 -0.02 9.27
N PRO A 60 6.08 1.05 9.80
CA PRO A 60 6.21 1.27 11.25
C PRO A 60 4.90 1.83 11.83
N VAL A 61 3.78 1.16 11.57
CA VAL A 61 2.47 1.57 12.03
C VAL A 61 1.60 0.34 12.32
N PHE A 62 0.71 0.43 13.27
CA PHE A 62 -0.35 -0.54 13.52
C PHE A 62 -1.69 0.17 13.76
N GLY A 63 -2.77 -0.54 13.54
CA GLY A 63 -4.14 -0.06 13.64
C GLY A 63 -5.04 -0.73 12.61
N THR A 64 -6.33 -0.51 12.70
CA THR A 64 -7.32 -1.08 11.77
C THR A 64 -7.79 -0.06 10.74
N GLN A 65 -7.69 1.23 11.04
CA GLN A 65 -8.07 2.33 10.18
C GLN A 65 -6.87 2.81 9.35
N ILE A 66 -6.35 1.92 8.51
CA ILE A 66 -5.21 2.21 7.63
C ILE A 66 -5.53 1.66 6.25
N CYS A 67 -5.40 2.50 5.22
CA CYS A 67 -5.64 2.07 3.86
C CYS A 67 -4.69 2.71 2.85
N ASN A 68 -4.53 2.00 1.74
CA ASN A 68 -3.88 2.46 0.53
C ASN A 68 -4.98 2.77 -0.51
N LEU A 69 -4.98 3.97 -1.04
CA LEU A 69 -5.79 4.36 -2.19
C LEU A 69 -4.90 4.28 -3.43
N TRP A 70 -5.11 3.25 -4.23
CA TRP A 70 -4.35 2.94 -5.43
C TRP A 70 -5.12 3.38 -6.67
N THR A 71 -4.75 4.53 -7.25
CA THR A 71 -5.45 5.17 -8.37
C THR A 71 -4.76 4.84 -9.69
N ALA A 72 -5.48 4.26 -10.63
CA ALA A 72 -4.99 3.96 -11.97
C ALA A 72 -4.73 5.26 -12.76
N LEU A 73 -3.56 5.36 -13.37
CA LEU A 73 -3.18 6.46 -14.26
C LEU A 73 -3.22 6.05 -15.74
N ASP A 74 -3.24 4.76 -16.00
CA ASP A 74 -3.38 4.15 -17.31
C ASP A 74 -4.51 3.14 -17.27
N SER A 75 -5.03 2.73 -18.43
CA SER A 75 -5.94 1.59 -18.53
C SER A 75 -5.19 0.30 -18.14
N ILE A 76 -5.76 -0.45 -17.21
CA ILE A 76 -5.15 -1.66 -16.64
C ILE A 76 -6.06 -2.84 -16.92
N PRO A 77 -5.72 -3.66 -17.91
CA PRO A 77 -6.49 -4.85 -18.21
C PRO A 77 -6.35 -5.89 -17.08
N LYS A 78 -7.32 -6.78 -17.04
CA LYS A 78 -7.46 -7.83 -16.01
C LYS A 78 -6.20 -8.68 -15.84
N GLU A 79 -5.51 -8.94 -16.95
CA GLU A 79 -4.31 -9.79 -17.00
C GLU A 79 -3.09 -9.18 -16.30
N THR A 80 -3.07 -7.87 -16.15
CA THR A 80 -1.98 -7.13 -15.48
C THR A 80 -2.43 -6.40 -14.20
N ALA A 81 -3.69 -6.59 -13.81
CA ALA A 81 -4.27 -5.94 -12.64
C ALA A 81 -3.66 -6.45 -11.32
N LEU A 82 -3.85 -5.68 -10.26
CA LEU A 82 -3.60 -6.16 -8.90
C LEU A 82 -4.55 -7.32 -8.58
N ARG A 83 -4.03 -8.31 -7.88
CA ARG A 83 -4.75 -9.49 -7.40
C ARG A 83 -4.77 -9.48 -5.89
N PHE A 84 -5.88 -9.88 -5.32
CA PHE A 84 -6.12 -9.84 -3.87
C PHE A 84 -6.65 -11.18 -3.38
N ILE A 85 -6.27 -11.57 -2.18
CA ILE A 85 -6.91 -12.68 -1.48
C ILE A 85 -8.11 -12.13 -0.70
N ARG A 86 -9.31 -12.54 -1.11
CA ARG A 86 -10.56 -12.12 -0.47
C ARG A 86 -10.55 -12.47 1.01
N GLY A 87 -10.74 -11.47 1.87
CA GLY A 87 -10.84 -11.66 3.32
C GLY A 87 -9.51 -11.81 4.05
N SER A 88 -8.36 -11.81 3.37
CA SER A 88 -7.04 -12.03 3.98
C SER A 88 -6.65 -11.02 5.06
N HIS A 89 -7.26 -9.84 5.08
CA HIS A 89 -7.06 -8.87 6.16
C HIS A 89 -7.50 -9.37 7.54
N ARG A 90 -8.21 -10.50 7.61
CA ARG A 90 -8.67 -11.15 8.85
C ARG A 90 -7.77 -12.30 9.29
N LEU A 91 -6.76 -12.64 8.51
CA LEU A 91 -5.80 -13.67 8.90
C LEU A 91 -5.04 -13.22 10.14
N GLU A 92 -4.91 -14.14 11.10
CA GLU A 92 -4.22 -13.86 12.37
C GLU A 92 -2.69 -13.99 12.23
N THR A 93 -2.23 -14.71 11.20
CA THR A 93 -0.80 -14.91 10.97
C THR A 93 -0.15 -13.65 10.45
N ASP A 94 0.89 -13.22 11.12
CA ASP A 94 1.78 -12.18 10.64
C ASP A 94 2.90 -12.78 9.79
N TYR A 95 3.08 -12.21 8.60
CA TYR A 95 4.15 -12.59 7.68
C TYR A 95 5.21 -11.50 7.61
N ARG A 96 6.43 -11.88 7.29
CA ARG A 96 7.52 -10.92 7.10
C ARG A 96 7.39 -10.17 5.77
N ALA A 97 8.00 -9.00 5.70
CA ALA A 97 8.20 -8.29 4.45
C ALA A 97 9.07 -9.10 3.48
N VAL A 98 8.74 -9.05 2.20
CA VAL A 98 9.50 -9.69 1.11
C VAL A 98 9.96 -8.64 0.12
N GLY A 99 11.15 -8.82 -0.45
CA GLY A 99 11.70 -7.90 -1.44
C GLY A 99 10.95 -7.97 -2.77
N PHE A 100 10.79 -6.84 -3.45
CA PHE A 100 10.16 -6.76 -4.78
C PHE A 100 11.20 -6.89 -5.92
N GLY A 101 12.38 -7.38 -5.59
CA GLY A 101 13.47 -7.63 -6.54
C GLY A 101 14.58 -8.43 -5.89
N PRO A 102 15.51 -8.99 -6.67
CA PRO A 102 16.50 -9.96 -6.20
C PRO A 102 17.55 -9.38 -5.22
N GLN A 103 17.59 -8.06 -5.06
CA GLN A 103 18.58 -7.38 -4.21
C GLN A 103 17.95 -6.70 -2.99
N ILE A 104 16.63 -6.86 -2.79
CA ILE A 104 15.92 -6.22 -1.68
C ILE A 104 15.60 -7.29 -0.65
N GLU A 105 16.27 -7.24 0.49
CA GLU A 105 15.98 -8.10 1.64
C GLU A 105 15.60 -7.22 2.83
N TYR A 106 14.52 -7.61 3.52
CA TYR A 106 14.13 -7.04 4.80
C TYR A 106 14.61 -7.96 5.91
N SER A 107 15.74 -7.61 6.52
CA SER A 107 16.35 -8.41 7.59
C SER A 107 15.70 -8.17 8.96
N GLY A 108 15.97 -9.05 9.92
CA GLY A 108 15.54 -8.88 11.32
C GLY A 108 14.09 -9.28 11.62
N GLN A 109 13.37 -9.85 10.67
CA GLN A 109 12.02 -10.37 10.87
C GLN A 109 12.03 -11.90 10.96
N ASN A 110 11.44 -12.44 12.03
CA ASN A 110 11.36 -13.89 12.28
C ASN A 110 10.05 -14.54 11.81
N ASN A 111 9.10 -13.73 11.33
CA ASN A 111 7.81 -14.22 10.84
C ASN A 111 7.98 -15.06 9.55
N PRO A 112 7.08 -16.00 9.27
CA PRO A 112 7.13 -16.76 8.03
C PRO A 112 7.00 -15.87 6.79
N VAL A 113 7.43 -16.36 5.64
CA VAL A 113 7.14 -15.70 4.35
C VAL A 113 5.65 -15.80 4.04
N PRO A 114 5.06 -14.83 3.33
CA PRO A 114 3.71 -14.97 2.81
C PRO A 114 3.56 -16.23 1.97
N PRO A 115 2.42 -16.93 2.03
CA PRO A 115 2.16 -18.07 1.17
C PRO A 115 2.22 -17.71 -0.31
N ASP A 116 2.62 -18.66 -1.14
CA ASP A 116 2.42 -18.57 -2.58
C ASP A 116 0.98 -18.93 -2.93
N TRP A 117 0.11 -17.91 -2.86
CA TRP A 117 -1.31 -18.06 -3.15
C TRP A 117 -1.63 -18.45 -4.59
N ASP A 118 -0.67 -18.36 -5.50
CA ASP A 118 -0.85 -18.84 -6.88
C ASP A 118 -0.75 -20.36 -6.96
N SER A 119 0.14 -20.95 -6.16
CA SER A 119 0.35 -22.41 -6.14
C SER A 119 -0.67 -23.13 -5.25
N ASP A 120 -1.06 -22.51 -4.14
CA ASP A 120 -2.03 -23.09 -3.20
C ASP A 120 -2.87 -21.97 -2.54
N PRO A 121 -3.97 -21.57 -3.17
CA PRO A 121 -4.89 -20.60 -2.58
C PRO A 121 -5.71 -21.19 -1.42
N GLY A 122 -5.69 -22.52 -1.19
CA GLY A 122 -6.58 -23.19 -0.25
C GLY A 122 -8.04 -22.86 -0.55
N ASP A 123 -8.81 -22.51 0.50
CA ASP A 123 -10.21 -22.09 0.37
C ASP A 123 -10.37 -20.59 0.05
N HIS A 124 -9.28 -19.88 -0.26
CA HIS A 124 -9.32 -18.44 -0.53
C HIS A 124 -9.57 -18.14 -2.01
N GLU A 125 -10.39 -17.14 -2.26
CA GLU A 125 -10.67 -16.62 -3.60
C GLU A 125 -9.68 -15.51 -3.96
N ILE A 126 -9.05 -15.64 -5.14
CA ILE A 126 -8.26 -14.58 -5.75
C ILE A 126 -9.20 -13.68 -6.56
N VAL A 127 -9.26 -12.41 -6.19
CA VAL A 127 -10.11 -11.40 -6.85
C VAL A 127 -9.26 -10.32 -7.50
N TYR A 128 -9.73 -9.78 -8.63
CA TYR A 128 -9.08 -8.71 -9.39
C TYR A 128 -10.09 -8.04 -10.33
N ALA A 129 -9.80 -6.81 -10.74
CA ALA A 129 -10.63 -6.07 -11.68
C ALA A 129 -9.78 -5.27 -12.67
N SER A 130 -10.25 -5.11 -13.90
CA SER A 130 -9.71 -4.10 -14.82
C SER A 130 -10.04 -2.69 -14.29
N LEU A 131 -9.19 -1.73 -14.62
CA LEU A 131 -9.32 -0.34 -14.19
C LEU A 131 -9.08 0.58 -15.38
N GLU A 132 -9.85 1.67 -15.43
CA GLU A 132 -9.61 2.79 -16.31
C GLU A 132 -8.92 3.95 -15.58
N PRO A 133 -8.28 4.89 -16.30
CA PRO A 133 -7.67 6.05 -15.68
C PRO A 133 -8.65 6.82 -14.81
N GLY A 134 -8.29 7.02 -13.53
CA GLY A 134 -9.14 7.65 -12.53
C GLY A 134 -9.90 6.68 -11.62
N ASP A 135 -10.03 5.42 -11.99
CA ASP A 135 -10.52 4.39 -11.07
C ASP A 135 -9.54 4.18 -9.92
N CYS A 136 -10.05 3.80 -8.76
CA CYS A 136 -9.21 3.51 -7.61
C CYS A 136 -9.64 2.25 -6.86
N LEU A 137 -8.64 1.56 -6.32
CA LEU A 137 -8.80 0.49 -5.36
C LEU A 137 -8.50 1.02 -3.98
N ILE A 138 -9.31 0.66 -2.99
CA ILE A 138 -9.04 0.96 -1.58
C ILE A 138 -8.67 -0.34 -0.89
N ILE A 139 -7.43 -0.41 -0.46
CA ILE A 139 -6.80 -1.62 0.03
C ILE A 139 -6.56 -1.47 1.53
N ASN A 140 -7.11 -2.38 2.34
CA ASN A 140 -6.77 -2.44 3.76
C ASN A 140 -5.31 -2.87 3.93
N LEU A 141 -4.61 -2.29 4.91
CA LEU A 141 -3.20 -2.52 5.22
C LEU A 141 -2.81 -4.01 5.29
N ARG A 142 -3.70 -4.87 5.79
CA ARG A 142 -3.48 -6.31 5.96
C ARG A 142 -3.98 -7.17 4.81
N THR A 143 -4.51 -6.56 3.73
CA THR A 143 -4.98 -7.34 2.58
C THR A 143 -3.79 -7.85 1.76
N HIS A 144 -3.68 -9.18 1.65
CA HIS A 144 -2.68 -9.81 0.79
C HIS A 144 -2.96 -9.50 -0.66
N HIS A 145 -1.96 -9.00 -1.35
CA HIS A 145 -2.06 -8.64 -2.75
C HIS A 145 -0.76 -8.89 -3.52
N SER A 146 -0.88 -8.99 -4.81
CA SER A 146 0.23 -9.20 -5.74
C SER A 146 -0.07 -8.54 -7.08
N ALA A 147 0.90 -8.55 -7.98
CA ALA A 147 0.68 -8.12 -9.35
C ALA A 147 1.56 -8.91 -10.30
N PRO A 148 1.05 -9.36 -11.45
CA PRO A 148 1.85 -10.00 -12.48
C PRO A 148 2.85 -9.02 -13.09
N GLY A 149 3.76 -9.57 -13.89
CA GLY A 149 4.57 -8.78 -14.81
C GLY A 149 3.71 -8.00 -15.81
N ASN A 150 4.34 -7.23 -16.67
CA ASN A 150 3.70 -6.50 -17.75
C ASN A 150 4.24 -7.02 -19.09
N PRO A 151 3.42 -7.62 -19.97
CA PRO A 151 3.91 -8.22 -21.20
C PRO A 151 4.47 -7.17 -22.17
N PRO A 152 5.36 -7.55 -23.13
CA PRO A 152 6.00 -6.62 -24.05
C PRO A 152 5.02 -5.84 -24.94
N HIS A 153 3.86 -6.44 -25.25
CA HIS A 153 2.78 -5.83 -26.05
C HIS A 153 1.73 -5.10 -25.17
N GLY A 154 1.89 -5.12 -23.86
CA GLY A 154 1.06 -4.38 -22.92
C GLY A 154 1.30 -2.88 -22.98
N GLY A 155 0.30 -2.10 -22.59
CA GLY A 155 0.47 -0.68 -22.31
C GLY A 155 1.35 -0.44 -21.07
N ARG A 156 1.85 0.79 -20.89
CA ARG A 156 2.44 1.20 -19.62
C ARG A 156 1.39 1.07 -18.52
N ARG A 157 1.78 0.57 -17.36
CA ARG A 157 0.92 0.45 -16.18
C ARG A 157 1.45 1.31 -15.06
N ARG A 158 0.84 2.48 -14.88
CA ARG A 158 1.17 3.40 -13.79
C ARG A 158 -0.01 3.56 -12.84
N ALA A 159 0.31 3.72 -11.58
CA ALA A 159 -0.66 4.09 -10.55
C ALA A 159 -0.06 5.06 -9.54
N LEU A 160 -0.89 5.93 -9.02
CA LEU A 160 -0.59 6.74 -7.84
C LEU A 160 -1.13 6.00 -6.61
N ALA A 161 -0.24 5.55 -5.75
CA ALA A 161 -0.59 5.02 -4.44
C ALA A 161 -0.48 6.12 -3.39
N THR A 162 -1.54 6.32 -2.62
CA THR A 162 -1.60 7.26 -1.49
C THR A 162 -2.05 6.53 -0.24
N HIS A 163 -1.37 6.77 0.87
CA HIS A 163 -1.53 6.00 2.09
C HIS A 163 -2.12 6.89 3.19
N TRP A 164 -3.10 6.36 3.89
CA TRP A 164 -3.96 7.10 4.80
C TRP A 164 -4.10 6.41 6.13
N LEU A 165 -4.02 7.18 7.21
CA LEU A 165 -4.09 6.71 8.58
C LEU A 165 -5.28 7.37 9.29
N GLY A 166 -6.10 6.56 9.95
CA GLY A 166 -7.24 7.02 10.74
C GLY A 166 -6.93 7.19 12.23
N ASP A 167 -7.99 7.29 13.02
CA ASP A 167 -7.93 7.63 14.45
C ASP A 167 -7.18 6.62 15.30
N ASP A 168 -7.20 5.33 14.91
CA ASP A 168 -6.58 4.24 15.69
C ASP A 168 -5.15 3.91 15.26
N ALA A 169 -4.65 4.57 14.20
CA ALA A 169 -3.29 4.34 13.73
C ALA A 169 -2.26 4.84 14.77
N ARG A 170 -1.31 3.97 15.10
CA ARG A 170 -0.26 4.23 16.10
C ARG A 170 1.11 3.90 15.56
N TYR A 171 2.10 4.68 15.97
CA TYR A 171 3.48 4.41 15.62
C TYR A 171 3.98 3.09 16.23
N ASN A 172 4.60 2.26 15.38
CA ASN A 172 5.22 1.01 15.77
C ASN A 172 6.74 1.10 15.60
N ASN A 173 7.47 1.26 16.71
CA ASN A 173 8.92 1.30 16.65
C ASN A 173 9.48 -0.11 16.37
N LYS A 174 9.39 -0.55 15.12
CA LYS A 174 9.95 -1.84 14.68
C LYS A 174 11.48 -1.80 14.72
N PRO A 175 12.15 -2.86 15.18
CA PRO A 175 13.61 -2.92 15.27
C PRO A 175 14.31 -3.19 13.94
N TRP A 176 13.57 -3.38 12.86
CA TRP A 176 14.05 -3.64 11.50
C TRP A 176 13.75 -2.49 10.55
N GLU A 177 14.29 -2.57 9.34
CA GLU A 177 13.99 -1.62 8.28
C GLU A 177 12.51 -1.60 7.93
N CYS A 178 11.99 -0.42 7.67
CA CYS A 178 10.59 -0.20 7.31
C CYS A 178 10.51 0.76 6.11
N ASP A 179 9.41 0.63 5.37
CA ASP A 179 9.00 1.63 4.39
C ASP A 179 7.86 2.48 4.95
N PRO A 180 7.82 3.77 4.67
CA PRO A 180 8.89 4.58 4.09
C PRO A 180 10.07 4.77 5.07
N ASN A 181 11.26 5.04 4.55
CA ASN A 181 12.45 5.31 5.37
C ASN A 181 12.28 6.55 6.26
N GLU A 182 11.45 7.51 5.86
CA GLU A 182 11.08 8.64 6.71
C GLU A 182 10.17 8.15 7.84
N ARG A 183 10.64 8.28 9.08
CA ARG A 183 9.96 7.79 10.29
C ARG A 183 9.02 8.82 10.92
N GLY A 184 9.07 10.07 10.47
CA GLY A 184 8.42 11.19 11.13
C GLY A 184 9.20 11.73 12.33
N GLU A 185 8.81 12.90 12.81
CA GLU A 185 9.50 13.62 13.87
C GLU A 185 8.90 13.27 15.23
N ASN A 186 9.76 12.93 16.18
CA ASN A 186 9.43 12.75 17.61
C ASN A 186 8.32 11.70 17.89
N LEU A 187 8.15 10.72 17.01
CA LEU A 187 7.17 9.65 17.20
C LEU A 187 7.61 8.69 18.30
N GLN A 188 6.67 8.33 19.17
CA GLN A 188 6.88 7.36 20.25
C GLN A 188 6.02 6.12 20.00
N HIS A 189 6.55 4.95 20.30
CA HIS A 189 5.82 3.69 20.16
C HIS A 189 4.46 3.75 20.86
N GLY A 190 3.39 3.37 20.17
CA GLY A 190 2.01 3.47 20.64
C GLY A 190 1.39 4.88 20.60
N GLY A 191 2.18 5.89 20.26
CA GLY A 191 1.71 7.27 20.11
C GLY A 191 1.03 7.54 18.75
N SER A 192 0.50 8.76 18.63
CA SER A 192 -0.08 9.25 17.38
C SER A 192 0.95 9.26 16.26
N MET A 193 0.49 9.01 15.04
CA MET A 193 1.30 9.19 13.82
C MET A 193 1.39 10.65 13.36
N GLU A 194 0.60 11.57 13.94
CA GLU A 194 0.58 12.97 13.50
C GLU A 194 1.87 13.69 13.86
N CYS A 195 2.53 14.25 12.85
CA CYS A 195 3.76 15.04 12.98
C CYS A 195 3.91 15.94 11.74
N GLU A 196 5.03 16.68 11.62
CA GLU A 196 5.26 17.55 10.48
C GLU A 196 5.30 16.78 9.15
N THR A 197 5.91 15.59 9.15
CA THR A 197 5.96 14.71 7.97
C THR A 197 4.62 14.05 7.67
N PHE A 198 3.85 13.62 8.67
CA PHE A 198 2.57 12.93 8.51
C PHE A 198 1.43 13.82 8.99
N ARG A 199 0.91 14.60 8.06
CA ARG A 199 -0.01 15.71 8.39
C ARG A 199 -1.46 15.27 8.43
N ARG A 200 -2.20 15.77 9.40
CA ARG A 200 -3.65 15.70 9.40
C ARG A 200 -4.21 16.51 8.24
N VAL A 201 -5.17 15.92 7.51
CA VAL A 201 -5.81 16.52 6.33
C VAL A 201 -7.24 16.97 6.64
N ARG A 202 -7.95 16.20 7.46
CA ARG A 202 -9.36 16.43 7.86
C ARG A 202 -9.53 16.11 9.34
#